data_117a422162908c164fc5aab943c6e50b
#
_entry.id   117a422162908c164fc5aab943c6e50b
#
_cell.length_a   1.000
_cell.length_b   1.000
_cell.length_c   1.000
_cell.angle_alpha   90.00
_cell.angle_beta   90.00
_cell.angle_gamma   90.00
#
_symmetry.space_group_name_H-M   'P 1'
#
loop_
_entity.id
_entity.type
_entity.pdbx_description
1 polymer ?
#
loop_
_entity_poly.entity_id
_entity_poly.type
_entity_poly.pdbx_seq_one_letter_code
_entity_poly.pdbx_strand_id
1 'polypeptide(L)'
;MSKRAYNFCAGPAALPEAVLQRAQGELLDWHGKGLSVMEMSHRSDEFVSIATQAEQDLRDLLNIPSNYKVLFLQGGASQQFAQIPLNLLPEGGSADYIDTGIWSQKAIEEASRYGHVNVAATAKPYDYFAIPGQNEWKLSKDAAYVHYAPNETIGGLEFQWIPETGDVPLVADMSSDILSRPVDISRFGMIYAGAQKNIGPSGIVVNIIREDLLGKARSLCPTMLDYKVAADNGSMYNTPPTLAWYLSGLVFQWLKEQGGVEAIAKLNDVKQRTLYDFIDASGLYSNPINKSDRSWMNVPFRLADDRLDKPFLAGADARGLLNLKGHRSVGGMRASIYNAVDINAVNALVAYMAEFEKEHG
;
A
#
# COMPACT_ATOMS: atom_id res chain seq x y z
N MET A 1 11.22 22.16 -19.94
CA MET A 1 11.42 21.05 -18.99
C MET A 1 11.30 19.75 -19.76
N SER A 2 12.16 18.76 -19.52
CA SER A 2 12.00 17.42 -20.12
C SER A 2 10.68 16.82 -19.62
N LYS A 3 9.91 16.19 -20.51
CA LYS A 3 8.67 15.50 -20.15
C LYS A 3 9.03 14.37 -19.16
N ARG A 4 8.36 14.30 -18.00
CA ARG A 4 8.56 13.21 -17.06
C ARG A 4 8.16 11.88 -17.71
N ALA A 5 8.94 10.83 -17.42
CA ALA A 5 8.59 9.47 -17.81
C ALA A 5 7.37 8.96 -17.02
N TYR A 6 6.59 8.08 -17.60
CA TYR A 6 5.54 7.34 -16.93
C TYR A 6 6.14 6.18 -16.13
N ASN A 7 6.01 6.25 -14.81
CA ASN A 7 6.62 5.29 -13.89
C ASN A 7 5.57 4.30 -13.34
N PHE A 8 5.66 3.05 -13.75
CA PHE A 8 4.79 1.95 -13.30
C PHE A 8 5.41 1.10 -12.18
N CYS A 9 6.40 1.65 -11.46
CA CYS A 9 7.06 0.93 -10.36
C CYS A 9 6.09 0.59 -9.24
N ALA A 10 6.19 -0.64 -8.72
CA ALA A 10 5.37 -1.08 -7.60
C ALA A 10 5.75 -0.51 -6.23
N GLY A 11 6.96 0.06 -6.13
CA GLY A 11 7.48 0.71 -4.93
C GLY A 11 9.01 0.67 -4.85
N PRO A 12 9.67 1.83 -4.59
CA PRO A 12 9.08 3.17 -4.53
C PRO A 12 8.36 3.58 -5.80
N ALA A 13 7.12 4.05 -5.66
CA ALA A 13 6.23 4.32 -6.78
C ALA A 13 6.30 5.80 -7.24
N ALA A 14 5.51 6.12 -8.28
CA ALA A 14 5.35 7.50 -8.73
C ALA A 14 4.75 8.38 -7.62
N LEU A 15 5.21 9.61 -7.52
CA LEU A 15 4.59 10.66 -6.72
C LEU A 15 3.89 11.68 -7.63
N PRO A 16 2.82 12.34 -7.17
CA PRO A 16 2.16 13.39 -7.93
C PRO A 16 3.16 14.51 -8.27
N GLU A 17 3.17 14.96 -9.51
CA GLU A 17 4.11 16.00 -9.95
C GLU A 17 3.93 17.30 -9.17
N ALA A 18 2.67 17.68 -8.88
CA ALA A 18 2.37 18.88 -8.09
C ALA A 18 3.00 18.81 -6.68
N VAL A 19 3.00 17.63 -6.04
CA VAL A 19 3.66 17.40 -4.74
C VAL A 19 5.17 17.62 -4.86
N LEU A 20 5.79 17.05 -5.89
CA LEU A 20 7.25 17.20 -6.11
C LEU A 20 7.63 18.65 -6.43
N GLN A 21 6.83 19.37 -7.23
CA GLN A 21 7.05 20.78 -7.55
C GLN A 21 6.93 21.67 -6.31
N ARG A 22 5.93 21.43 -5.47
CA ARG A 22 5.78 22.14 -4.20
C ARG A 22 6.96 21.86 -3.27
N ALA A 23 7.32 20.59 -3.08
CA ALA A 23 8.47 20.22 -2.27
C ALA A 23 9.79 20.82 -2.79
N GLN A 24 9.98 20.90 -4.11
CA GLN A 24 11.13 21.56 -4.74
C GLN A 24 11.16 23.05 -4.39
N GLY A 25 10.02 23.74 -4.45
CA GLY A 25 9.92 25.17 -4.11
C GLY A 25 10.18 25.45 -2.63
N GLU A 26 9.83 24.52 -1.75
CA GLU A 26 9.98 24.66 -0.31
C GLU A 26 11.27 23.97 0.24
N LEU A 27 12.10 23.39 -0.64
CA LEU A 27 13.24 22.56 -0.21
C LEU A 27 14.30 23.31 0.58
N LEU A 28 14.60 24.55 0.21
CA LEU A 28 15.61 25.39 0.88
C LEU A 28 15.00 26.33 1.91
N ASP A 29 13.74 26.68 1.74
CA ASP A 29 13.07 27.69 2.56
C ASP A 29 11.59 27.38 2.70
N TRP A 30 11.24 26.63 3.73
CA TRP A 30 9.85 26.31 4.02
C TRP A 30 9.13 27.55 4.57
N HIS A 31 8.19 28.07 3.79
CA HIS A 31 7.31 29.20 4.15
C HIS A 31 8.05 30.45 4.68
N GLY A 32 9.23 30.77 4.12
CA GLY A 32 10.00 31.96 4.51
C GLY A 32 10.74 31.84 5.84
N LYS A 33 10.92 30.62 6.34
CA LYS A 33 11.62 30.35 7.61
C LYS A 33 13.14 30.26 7.46
N GLY A 34 13.65 30.27 6.21
CA GLY A 34 15.08 30.23 5.93
C GLY A 34 15.74 28.87 6.20
N LEU A 35 14.93 27.80 6.29
CA LEU A 35 15.44 26.44 6.49
C LEU A 35 14.53 25.39 5.81
N SER A 36 15.15 24.24 5.50
CA SER A 36 14.47 23.07 4.93
C SER A 36 13.69 22.30 6.02
N VAL A 37 12.62 21.61 5.62
CA VAL A 37 11.94 20.64 6.48
C VAL A 37 12.90 19.56 7.01
N MET A 38 13.95 19.21 6.25
CA MET A 38 14.99 18.27 6.66
C MET A 38 15.84 18.73 7.85
N GLU A 39 15.92 20.04 8.06
CA GLU A 39 16.75 20.68 9.10
C GLU A 39 15.92 21.09 10.34
N MET A 40 14.59 21.01 10.24
CA MET A 40 13.69 21.38 11.34
C MET A 40 13.81 20.43 12.51
N SER A 41 13.86 20.97 13.72
CA SER A 41 13.61 20.17 14.91
C SER A 41 12.19 19.60 14.83
N HIS A 42 12.05 18.29 15.03
CA HIS A 42 10.72 17.66 15.10
C HIS A 42 9.89 18.12 16.32
N ARG A 43 10.48 18.90 17.22
CA ARG A 43 9.81 19.51 18.39
C ARG A 43 9.51 20.99 18.18
N SER A 44 9.88 21.58 17.03
CA SER A 44 9.51 22.96 16.72
C SER A 44 8.04 23.05 16.33
N ASP A 45 7.44 24.24 16.55
CA ASP A 45 6.04 24.50 16.20
C ASP A 45 5.79 24.28 14.69
N GLU A 46 6.80 24.58 13.84
CA GLU A 46 6.73 24.38 12.40
C GLU A 46 6.53 22.90 12.04
N PHE A 47 7.40 22.01 12.56
CA PHE A 47 7.27 20.59 12.24
C PHE A 47 6.03 19.97 12.90
N VAL A 48 5.70 20.36 14.12
CA VAL A 48 4.48 19.92 14.81
C VAL A 48 3.25 20.31 13.97
N SER A 49 3.23 21.50 13.35
CA SER A 49 2.15 21.91 12.46
C SER A 49 2.04 21.03 11.21
N ILE A 50 3.18 20.67 10.60
CA ILE A 50 3.24 19.73 9.45
C ILE A 50 2.67 18.37 9.83
N ALA A 51 3.11 17.82 10.97
CA ALA A 51 2.68 16.52 11.44
C ALA A 51 1.17 16.49 11.78
N THR A 52 0.70 17.51 12.49
CA THR A 52 -0.73 17.65 12.86
C THR A 52 -1.60 17.78 11.62
N GLN A 53 -1.19 18.60 10.64
CA GLN A 53 -1.96 18.76 9.40
C GLN A 53 -2.00 17.46 8.61
N ALA A 54 -0.87 16.73 8.49
CA ALA A 54 -0.82 15.45 7.80
C ALA A 54 -1.75 14.40 8.46
N GLU A 55 -1.77 14.33 9.80
CA GLU A 55 -2.70 13.45 10.50
C GLU A 55 -4.15 13.84 10.25
N GLN A 56 -4.47 15.15 10.35
CA GLN A 56 -5.84 15.62 10.14
C GLN A 56 -6.31 15.35 8.71
N ASP A 57 -5.48 15.61 7.70
CA ASP A 57 -5.82 15.35 6.31
C ASP A 57 -6.07 13.86 6.04
N LEU A 58 -5.29 12.97 6.64
CA LEU A 58 -5.53 11.53 6.54
C LEU A 58 -6.82 11.11 7.25
N ARG A 59 -7.10 11.70 8.43
CA ARG A 59 -8.37 11.47 9.15
C ARG A 59 -9.58 11.89 8.33
N ASP A 60 -9.50 13.06 7.69
CA ASP A 60 -10.58 13.59 6.84
C ASP A 60 -10.80 12.69 5.61
N LEU A 61 -9.71 12.27 4.94
CA LEU A 61 -9.78 11.44 3.73
C LEU A 61 -10.39 10.05 3.97
N LEU A 62 -10.14 9.47 5.14
CA LEU A 62 -10.60 8.12 5.48
C LEU A 62 -11.76 8.09 6.48
N ASN A 63 -12.25 9.25 6.94
CA ASN A 63 -13.26 9.36 7.99
C ASN A 63 -12.88 8.54 9.24
N ILE A 64 -11.61 8.68 9.70
CA ILE A 64 -11.08 7.88 10.80
C ILE A 64 -11.79 8.24 12.10
N PRO A 65 -12.46 7.28 12.79
CA PRO A 65 -13.15 7.55 14.06
C PRO A 65 -12.17 8.04 15.14
N SER A 66 -12.70 8.83 16.10
CA SER A 66 -11.90 9.44 17.16
C SER A 66 -11.25 8.43 18.13
N ASN A 67 -11.78 7.22 18.22
CA ASN A 67 -11.24 6.11 19.03
C ASN A 67 -10.11 5.33 18.32
N TYR A 68 -9.53 5.90 17.26
CA TYR A 68 -8.33 5.37 16.60
C TYR A 68 -7.18 6.35 16.74
N LYS A 69 -5.98 5.82 17.00
CA LYS A 69 -4.72 6.55 16.87
C LYS A 69 -4.15 6.39 15.47
N VAL A 70 -3.62 7.47 14.94
CA VAL A 70 -2.87 7.48 13.68
C VAL A 70 -1.40 7.66 14.04
N LEU A 71 -0.57 6.69 13.66
CA LEU A 71 0.85 6.69 13.98
C LEU A 71 1.67 6.74 12.69
N PHE A 72 2.69 7.58 12.68
CA PHE A 72 3.65 7.72 11.58
C PHE A 72 4.99 7.15 12.04
N LEU A 73 5.27 5.91 11.66
CA LEU A 73 6.41 5.16 12.17
C LEU A 73 7.47 4.92 11.08
N GLN A 74 8.62 4.40 11.49
CA GLN A 74 9.72 3.98 10.61
C GLN A 74 9.63 2.49 10.29
N GLY A 75 10.54 1.96 9.46
CA GLY A 75 10.69 0.54 9.18
C GLY A 75 9.78 -0.03 8.09
N GLY A 76 8.83 0.75 7.57
CA GLY A 76 7.90 0.32 6.53
C GLY A 76 7.00 -0.84 6.97
N ALA A 77 6.24 -1.40 6.02
CA ALA A 77 5.33 -2.53 6.27
C ALA A 77 6.06 -3.79 6.77
N SER A 78 7.30 -4.02 6.33
CA SER A 78 8.06 -5.21 6.75
C SER A 78 8.37 -5.22 8.24
N GLN A 79 8.58 -4.06 8.88
CA GLN A 79 8.73 -4.00 10.33
C GLN A 79 7.42 -4.30 11.06
N GLN A 80 6.27 -3.98 10.44
CA GLN A 80 4.96 -4.25 11.03
C GLN A 80 4.70 -5.75 11.16
N PHE A 81 5.27 -6.59 10.31
CA PHE A 81 5.15 -8.05 10.44
C PHE A 81 5.68 -8.57 11.77
N ALA A 82 6.72 -7.92 12.34
CA ALA A 82 7.24 -8.21 13.68
C ALA A 82 6.54 -7.38 14.78
N GLN A 83 6.27 -6.10 14.50
CA GLN A 83 5.74 -5.16 15.48
C GLN A 83 4.31 -5.51 15.91
N ILE A 84 3.47 -5.98 14.97
CA ILE A 84 2.10 -6.40 15.26
C ILE A 84 2.07 -7.56 16.27
N PRO A 85 2.74 -8.70 16.08
CA PRO A 85 2.72 -9.76 17.06
C PRO A 85 3.41 -9.37 18.40
N LEU A 86 4.41 -8.50 18.40
CA LEU A 86 4.99 -7.98 19.64
C LEU A 86 4.00 -7.17 20.49
N ASN A 87 3.04 -6.49 19.84
CA ASN A 87 2.05 -5.65 20.50
C ASN A 87 0.70 -6.33 20.75
N LEU A 88 0.25 -7.19 19.82
CA LEU A 88 -1.12 -7.70 19.83
C LEU A 88 -1.22 -9.20 20.15
N LEU A 89 -0.15 -9.98 19.96
CA LEU A 89 -0.16 -11.42 20.23
C LEU A 89 0.32 -11.70 21.63
N PRO A 90 -0.53 -12.11 22.58
CA PRO A 90 -0.11 -12.44 23.95
C PRO A 90 0.84 -13.64 23.95
N GLU A 91 1.61 -13.77 25.03
CA GLU A 91 2.53 -14.89 25.21
C GLU A 91 1.76 -16.21 25.22
N GLY A 92 2.17 -17.17 24.41
CA GLY A 92 1.43 -18.45 24.22
C GLY A 92 0.12 -18.32 23.43
N GLY A 93 -0.24 -17.12 22.95
CA GLY A 93 -1.45 -16.89 22.16
C GLY A 93 -1.33 -17.32 20.71
N SER A 94 -2.45 -17.23 19.99
CA SER A 94 -2.55 -17.52 18.56
C SER A 94 -3.12 -16.33 17.78
N ALA A 95 -2.79 -16.25 16.48
CA ALA A 95 -3.39 -15.32 15.54
C ALA A 95 -3.71 -16.03 14.23
N ASP A 96 -4.76 -15.57 13.56
CA ASP A 96 -5.17 -16.09 12.27
C ASP A 96 -4.61 -15.23 11.13
N TYR A 97 -4.19 -15.89 10.06
CA TYR A 97 -3.66 -15.26 8.88
C TYR A 97 -4.31 -15.80 7.61
N ILE A 98 -4.49 -14.92 6.64
CA ILE A 98 -5.01 -15.28 5.32
C ILE A 98 -3.86 -15.22 4.32
N ASP A 99 -3.53 -16.36 3.72
CA ASP A 99 -2.45 -16.51 2.73
C ASP A 99 -3.01 -16.29 1.31
N THR A 100 -2.79 -15.11 0.76
CA THR A 100 -3.20 -14.73 -0.60
C THR A 100 -2.04 -14.37 -1.51
N GLY A 101 -0.80 -14.47 -1.02
CA GLY A 101 0.38 -14.20 -1.84
C GLY A 101 1.65 -13.94 -1.02
N ILE A 102 2.64 -13.37 -1.66
CA ILE A 102 4.00 -13.26 -1.10
C ILE A 102 4.04 -12.36 0.14
N TRP A 103 3.23 -11.31 0.20
CA TRP A 103 3.26 -10.40 1.35
C TRP A 103 2.59 -11.01 2.57
N SER A 104 1.44 -11.65 2.39
CA SER A 104 0.80 -12.42 3.46
C SER A 104 1.68 -13.57 3.96
N GLN A 105 2.38 -14.30 3.07
CA GLN A 105 3.33 -15.34 3.44
C GLN A 105 4.49 -14.82 4.29
N LYS A 106 5.05 -13.65 3.95
CA LYS A 106 6.11 -13.01 4.76
C LYS A 106 5.60 -12.57 6.13
N ALA A 107 4.36 -12.09 6.20
CA ALA A 107 3.75 -11.74 7.47
C ALA A 107 3.54 -12.99 8.35
N ILE A 108 3.10 -14.10 7.77
CA ILE A 108 2.97 -15.42 8.42
C ILE A 108 4.32 -15.91 8.94
N GLU A 109 5.35 -15.89 8.09
CA GLU A 109 6.69 -16.33 8.46
C GLU A 109 7.25 -15.54 9.64
N GLU A 110 7.13 -14.20 9.60
CA GLU A 110 7.63 -13.35 10.67
C GLU A 110 6.81 -13.54 11.97
N ALA A 111 5.49 -13.55 11.90
CA ALA A 111 4.62 -13.72 13.07
C ALA A 111 4.83 -15.07 13.77
N SER A 112 5.16 -16.11 13.02
CA SER A 112 5.44 -17.46 13.55
C SER A 112 6.63 -17.51 14.51
N ARG A 113 7.48 -16.49 14.53
CA ARG A 113 8.59 -16.35 15.49
C ARG A 113 8.11 -15.93 16.88
N TYR A 114 6.89 -15.36 16.96
CA TYR A 114 6.37 -14.75 18.18
C TYR A 114 5.27 -15.57 18.83
N GLY A 115 4.61 -16.46 18.11
CA GLY A 115 3.53 -17.28 18.67
C GLY A 115 2.95 -18.25 17.67
N HIS A 116 1.80 -18.82 18.02
CA HIS A 116 1.13 -19.75 17.12
C HIS A 116 0.39 -18.99 16.02
N VAL A 117 0.67 -19.35 14.76
CA VAL A 117 -0.04 -18.80 13.58
C VAL A 117 -0.91 -19.90 12.99
N ASN A 118 -2.21 -19.65 12.91
CA ASN A 118 -3.16 -20.46 12.15
C ASN A 118 -3.35 -19.82 10.78
N VAL A 119 -3.06 -20.54 9.70
CA VAL A 119 -3.41 -20.12 8.33
C VAL A 119 -4.88 -20.47 8.11
N ALA A 120 -5.76 -19.51 8.41
CA ALA A 120 -7.21 -19.72 8.40
C ALA A 120 -7.78 -19.91 6.98
N ALA A 121 -7.12 -19.36 5.96
CA ALA A 121 -7.41 -19.61 4.55
C ALA A 121 -6.16 -19.41 3.70
N THR A 122 -6.10 -20.06 2.53
CA THR A 122 -4.99 -19.92 1.58
C THR A 122 -5.49 -19.95 0.15
N ALA A 123 -4.95 -19.08 -0.70
CA ALA A 123 -5.19 -19.08 -2.15
C ALA A 123 -4.35 -20.12 -2.92
N LYS A 124 -3.53 -20.91 -2.23
CA LYS A 124 -2.68 -21.95 -2.85
C LYS A 124 -3.46 -22.95 -3.72
N PRO A 125 -4.64 -23.44 -3.33
CA PRO A 125 -5.43 -24.35 -4.20
C PRO A 125 -5.90 -23.72 -5.51
N TYR A 126 -5.86 -22.40 -5.60
CA TYR A 126 -6.21 -21.61 -6.78
C TYR A 126 -4.97 -21.06 -7.51
N ASP A 127 -3.79 -21.58 -7.25
CA ASP A 127 -2.50 -21.11 -7.78
C ASP A 127 -2.26 -19.60 -7.55
N TYR A 128 -2.90 -19.04 -6.50
CA TYR A 128 -2.91 -17.61 -6.19
C TYR A 128 -3.54 -16.73 -7.30
N PHE A 129 -4.51 -17.28 -8.05
CA PHE A 129 -5.26 -16.55 -9.08
C PHE A 129 -6.71 -16.25 -8.66
N ALA A 130 -7.14 -16.73 -7.50
CA ALA A 130 -8.42 -16.42 -6.91
C ALA A 130 -8.31 -16.31 -5.39
N ILE A 131 -9.22 -15.53 -4.79
CA ILE A 131 -9.32 -15.38 -3.35
C ILE A 131 -10.26 -16.47 -2.80
N PRO A 132 -9.86 -17.21 -1.74
CA PRO A 132 -10.76 -18.18 -1.10
C PRO A 132 -11.97 -17.46 -0.51
N GLY A 133 -13.17 -17.99 -0.77
CA GLY A 133 -14.41 -17.43 -0.24
C GLY A 133 -14.43 -17.43 1.29
N GLN A 134 -15.13 -16.46 1.88
CA GLN A 134 -15.22 -16.36 3.36
C GLN A 134 -15.71 -17.64 4.02
N ASN A 135 -16.57 -18.41 3.36
CA ASN A 135 -17.09 -19.68 3.85
C ASN A 135 -16.05 -20.81 3.89
N GLU A 136 -14.90 -20.63 3.27
CA GLU A 136 -13.77 -21.57 3.31
C GLU A 136 -12.84 -21.31 4.50
N TRP A 137 -12.97 -20.14 5.15
CA TRP A 137 -12.07 -19.72 6.20
C TRP A 137 -12.31 -20.48 7.51
N LYS A 138 -11.23 -20.92 8.15
CA LYS A 138 -11.23 -21.63 9.43
C LYS A 138 -10.69 -20.71 10.52
N LEU A 139 -11.49 -19.69 10.85
CA LEU A 139 -11.15 -18.71 11.88
C LEU A 139 -11.21 -19.32 13.27
N SER A 140 -10.24 -18.97 14.12
CA SER A 140 -10.18 -19.34 15.53
C SER A 140 -10.97 -18.32 16.36
N LYS A 141 -11.83 -18.81 17.26
CA LYS A 141 -12.67 -17.92 18.10
C LYS A 141 -11.86 -17.08 19.11
N ASP A 142 -10.70 -17.58 19.50
CA ASP A 142 -9.81 -17.03 20.52
C ASP A 142 -8.51 -16.48 19.93
N ALA A 143 -8.46 -16.27 18.62
CA ALA A 143 -7.34 -15.60 17.98
C ALA A 143 -7.20 -14.17 18.50
N ALA A 144 -5.96 -13.73 18.74
CA ALA A 144 -5.68 -12.37 19.17
C ALA A 144 -6.04 -11.33 18.10
N TYR A 145 -5.91 -11.72 16.83
CA TYR A 145 -6.31 -10.94 15.66
C TYR A 145 -6.38 -11.84 14.41
N VAL A 146 -7.03 -11.32 13.36
CA VAL A 146 -6.99 -11.90 12.01
C VAL A 146 -6.21 -10.94 11.12
N HIS A 147 -5.17 -11.43 10.45
CA HIS A 147 -4.35 -10.64 9.54
C HIS A 147 -4.60 -11.02 8.08
N TYR A 148 -4.73 -10.01 7.21
CA TYR A 148 -4.78 -10.22 5.77
C TYR A 148 -4.12 -9.06 5.00
N ALA A 149 -3.79 -9.28 3.74
CA ALA A 149 -3.37 -8.27 2.79
C ALA A 149 -4.52 -8.03 1.80
N PRO A 150 -5.27 -6.91 1.91
CA PRO A 150 -6.37 -6.61 0.98
C PRO A 150 -5.91 -6.60 -0.48
N ASN A 151 -4.68 -6.16 -0.75
CA ASN A 151 -4.09 -6.15 -2.08
C ASN A 151 -2.68 -6.73 -2.08
N GLU A 152 -2.50 -7.86 -2.77
CA GLU A 152 -1.20 -8.49 -2.99
C GLU A 152 -0.48 -7.85 -4.18
N THR A 153 0.40 -6.91 -3.90
CA THR A 153 1.13 -6.08 -4.88
C THR A 153 1.86 -6.89 -5.96
N ILE A 154 2.34 -8.10 -5.64
CA ILE A 154 3.15 -8.93 -6.55
C ILE A 154 2.26 -9.78 -7.44
N GLY A 155 1.32 -10.50 -6.84
CA GLY A 155 0.40 -11.39 -7.54
C GLY A 155 -0.76 -10.66 -8.21
N GLY A 156 -1.16 -9.50 -7.69
CA GLY A 156 -2.28 -8.73 -8.21
C GLY A 156 -3.67 -9.22 -7.78
N LEU A 157 -3.75 -10.03 -6.71
CA LEU A 157 -5.02 -10.35 -6.05
C LEU A 157 -5.45 -9.18 -5.15
N GLU A 158 -6.71 -8.80 -5.20
CA GLU A 158 -7.29 -7.77 -4.34
C GLU A 158 -8.69 -8.15 -3.87
N PHE A 159 -8.90 -8.09 -2.55
CA PHE A 159 -10.22 -8.27 -1.96
C PHE A 159 -11.14 -7.12 -2.33
N GLN A 160 -12.31 -7.45 -2.89
CA GLN A 160 -13.36 -6.48 -3.17
C GLN A 160 -14.36 -6.34 -2.01
N TRP A 161 -14.08 -6.95 -0.87
CA TRP A 161 -14.90 -7.00 0.34
C TRP A 161 -14.03 -7.02 1.60
N ILE A 162 -14.60 -6.57 2.73
CA ILE A 162 -13.93 -6.61 4.03
C ILE A 162 -14.35 -7.90 4.74
N PRO A 163 -13.39 -8.71 5.24
CA PRO A 163 -13.69 -9.94 5.96
C PRO A 163 -14.52 -9.73 7.24
N GLU A 164 -15.40 -10.68 7.52
CA GLU A 164 -16.12 -10.76 8.79
C GLU A 164 -15.33 -11.62 9.77
N THR A 165 -14.91 -11.03 10.88
CA THR A 165 -14.10 -11.71 11.90
C THR A 165 -14.78 -11.76 13.28
N GLY A 166 -16.04 -11.32 13.36
CA GLY A 166 -16.78 -11.22 14.62
C GLY A 166 -16.09 -10.26 15.59
N ASP A 167 -15.86 -10.70 16.82
CA ASP A 167 -15.21 -9.89 17.86
C ASP A 167 -13.68 -9.89 17.77
N VAL A 168 -13.08 -10.73 16.91
CA VAL A 168 -11.63 -10.79 16.72
C VAL A 168 -11.16 -9.60 15.88
N PRO A 169 -10.19 -8.79 16.35
CA PRO A 169 -9.72 -7.62 15.62
C PRO A 169 -9.15 -7.99 14.24
N LEU A 170 -9.63 -7.31 13.18
CA LEU A 170 -9.09 -7.45 11.83
C LEU A 170 -7.89 -6.51 11.65
N VAL A 171 -6.78 -7.05 11.18
CA VAL A 171 -5.52 -6.32 10.90
C VAL A 171 -5.23 -6.41 9.42
N ALA A 172 -5.01 -5.26 8.76
CA ALA A 172 -4.85 -5.17 7.32
C ALA A 172 -3.54 -4.51 6.88
N ASP A 173 -2.81 -5.17 5.96
CA ASP A 173 -1.72 -4.55 5.18
C ASP A 173 -2.31 -3.82 3.97
N MET A 174 -2.62 -2.55 4.12
CA MET A 174 -3.12 -1.71 3.03
C MET A 174 -2.01 -0.93 2.31
N SER A 175 -0.77 -1.36 2.35
CA SER A 175 0.35 -0.62 1.75
C SER A 175 0.13 -0.27 0.28
N SER A 176 -0.56 -1.11 -0.49
CA SER A 176 -0.73 -0.91 -1.92
C SER A 176 -2.13 -0.48 -2.37
N ASP A 177 -3.09 -0.36 -1.45
CA ASP A 177 -4.47 0.02 -1.77
C ASP A 177 -5.08 1.09 -0.85
N ILE A 178 -4.40 1.50 0.24
CA ILE A 178 -4.85 2.61 1.09
C ILE A 178 -5.11 3.88 0.25
N LEU A 179 -6.20 4.58 0.50
CA LEU A 179 -6.62 5.80 -0.23
C LEU A 179 -6.88 5.58 -1.74
N SER A 180 -6.97 4.33 -2.21
CA SER A 180 -7.33 4.05 -3.61
C SER A 180 -8.84 4.09 -3.84
N ARG A 181 -9.61 3.82 -2.80
CA ARG A 181 -11.08 3.81 -2.76
C ARG A 181 -11.57 3.95 -1.31
N PRO A 182 -12.86 4.32 -1.10
CA PRO A 182 -13.44 4.38 0.24
C PRO A 182 -13.36 3.06 0.97
N VAL A 183 -13.08 3.12 2.27
CA VAL A 183 -13.03 1.97 3.17
C VAL A 183 -13.63 2.35 4.52
N ASP A 184 -14.42 1.47 5.13
CA ASP A 184 -14.96 1.68 6.47
C ASP A 184 -13.91 1.28 7.52
N ILE A 185 -13.23 2.29 8.08
CA ILE A 185 -12.18 2.10 9.09
C ILE A 185 -12.72 1.40 10.36
N SER A 186 -13.99 1.59 10.69
CA SER A 186 -14.59 1.01 11.91
C SER A 186 -14.62 -0.52 11.91
N ARG A 187 -14.48 -1.15 10.75
CA ARG A 187 -14.41 -2.60 10.58
C ARG A 187 -13.06 -3.21 10.99
N PHE A 188 -12.06 -2.38 11.25
CA PHE A 188 -10.69 -2.82 11.51
C PHE A 188 -10.28 -2.59 12.96
N GLY A 189 -9.52 -3.52 13.51
CA GLY A 189 -8.75 -3.28 14.72
C GLY A 189 -7.51 -2.45 14.41
N MET A 190 -6.87 -2.73 13.26
CA MET A 190 -5.68 -2.01 12.82
C MET A 190 -5.53 -2.07 11.30
N ILE A 191 -5.11 -0.95 10.71
CA ILE A 191 -4.62 -0.85 9.34
C ILE A 191 -3.19 -0.35 9.39
N TYR A 192 -2.31 -0.89 8.54
CA TYR A 192 -0.99 -0.31 8.32
C TYR A 192 -0.68 -0.20 6.83
N ALA A 193 0.16 0.79 6.48
CA ALA A 193 0.51 1.08 5.09
C ALA A 193 1.90 1.68 4.98
N GLY A 194 2.82 0.98 4.31
CA GLY A 194 4.10 1.54 3.91
C GLY A 194 3.90 2.61 2.84
N ALA A 195 4.41 3.83 3.10
CA ALA A 195 4.08 5.00 2.27
C ALA A 195 4.56 4.91 0.83
N GLN A 196 5.67 4.22 0.56
CA GLN A 196 6.37 4.22 -0.72
C GLN A 196 5.56 3.70 -1.93
N LYS A 197 4.34 3.24 -1.73
CA LYS A 197 3.46 2.76 -2.80
C LYS A 197 2.46 3.84 -3.21
N ASN A 198 1.46 4.13 -2.38
CA ASN A 198 0.33 4.96 -2.77
C ASN A 198 0.24 6.31 -2.03
N ILE A 199 0.94 6.50 -0.92
CA ILE A 199 0.72 7.65 -0.04
C ILE A 199 1.95 8.52 0.26
N GLY A 200 3.11 8.22 -0.33
CA GLY A 200 4.30 9.03 -0.10
C GLY A 200 5.60 8.37 -0.55
N PRO A 201 6.75 8.89 -0.11
CA PRO A 201 8.06 8.28 -0.35
C PRO A 201 8.32 7.13 0.61
N SER A 202 9.43 6.40 0.38
CA SER A 202 9.97 5.45 1.35
C SER A 202 10.42 6.16 2.63
N GLY A 203 10.40 5.44 3.75
CA GLY A 203 10.92 5.92 5.06
C GLY A 203 9.85 6.02 6.15
N ILE A 204 8.57 6.00 5.79
CA ILE A 204 7.46 6.06 6.75
C ILE A 204 6.46 4.94 6.51
N VAL A 205 5.83 4.49 7.58
CA VAL A 205 4.65 3.62 7.59
C VAL A 205 3.56 4.26 8.44
N VAL A 206 2.36 4.33 7.90
CA VAL A 206 1.19 4.81 8.63
C VAL A 206 0.52 3.62 9.30
N ASN A 207 0.13 3.77 10.57
CA ASN A 207 -0.67 2.81 11.31
C ASN A 207 -1.92 3.52 11.85
N ILE A 208 -3.09 2.96 11.56
CA ILE A 208 -4.38 3.39 12.10
C ILE A 208 -4.83 2.29 13.04
N ILE A 209 -4.75 2.52 14.35
CA ILE A 209 -4.98 1.48 15.36
C ILE A 209 -6.07 1.90 16.34
N ARG A 210 -7.01 1.00 16.61
CA ARG A 210 -8.07 1.21 17.59
C ARG A 210 -7.48 1.28 19.00
N GLU A 211 -7.92 2.25 19.80
CA GLU A 211 -7.30 2.57 21.11
C GLU A 211 -7.31 1.41 22.11
N ASP A 212 -8.33 0.52 22.07
CA ASP A 212 -8.43 -0.64 22.95
C ASP A 212 -7.34 -1.71 22.68
N LEU A 213 -6.63 -1.61 21.56
CA LEU A 213 -5.52 -2.49 21.20
C LEU A 213 -4.17 -1.99 21.69
N LEU A 214 -4.08 -0.75 22.19
CA LEU A 214 -2.84 -0.18 22.74
C LEU A 214 -2.54 -0.70 24.15
N GLY A 215 -1.24 -0.69 24.52
CA GLY A 215 -0.81 -1.07 25.86
C GLY A 215 -0.84 -2.57 26.14
N LYS A 216 -0.86 -3.40 25.09
CA LYS A 216 -0.82 -4.87 25.18
C LYS A 216 0.54 -5.45 24.77
N ALA A 217 1.54 -4.58 24.59
CA ALA A 217 2.88 -5.01 24.18
C ALA A 217 3.49 -6.00 25.18
N ARG A 218 4.17 -7.02 24.65
CA ARG A 218 4.91 -7.99 25.45
C ARG A 218 6.05 -7.32 26.21
N SER A 219 6.46 -7.88 27.34
CA SER A 219 7.56 -7.36 28.16
C SER A 219 8.89 -7.28 27.40
N LEU A 220 9.09 -8.14 26.40
CA LEU A 220 10.28 -8.08 25.55
C LEU A 220 10.16 -7.08 24.39
N CYS A 221 9.02 -6.42 24.19
CA CYS A 221 8.85 -5.45 23.10
C CYS A 221 9.78 -4.27 23.31
N PRO A 222 10.70 -3.97 22.37
CA PRO A 222 11.53 -2.78 22.48
C PRO A 222 10.67 -1.51 22.50
N THR A 223 11.09 -0.52 23.31
CA THR A 223 10.36 0.76 23.46
C THR A 223 9.98 1.40 22.13
N MET A 224 10.88 1.35 21.15
CA MET A 224 10.65 1.91 19.82
C MET A 224 9.61 1.15 18.97
N LEU A 225 9.26 -0.07 19.36
CA LEU A 225 8.28 -0.91 18.69
C LEU A 225 6.94 -0.98 19.45
N ASP A 226 6.83 -0.34 20.62
CA ASP A 226 5.58 -0.28 21.39
C ASP A 226 4.65 0.80 20.82
N TYR A 227 3.48 0.38 20.31
CA TYR A 227 2.48 1.29 19.77
C TYR A 227 1.93 2.28 20.82
N LYS A 228 1.86 1.88 22.10
CA LYS A 228 1.41 2.78 23.18
C LYS A 228 2.41 3.91 23.39
N VAL A 229 3.71 3.59 23.41
CA VAL A 229 4.78 4.60 23.50
C VAL A 229 4.73 5.55 22.31
N ALA A 230 4.55 5.02 21.09
CA ALA A 230 4.42 5.84 19.90
C ALA A 230 3.19 6.77 19.98
N ALA A 231 2.04 6.24 20.41
CA ALA A 231 0.79 7.00 20.56
C ALA A 231 0.91 8.12 21.60
N ASP A 232 1.49 7.83 22.78
CA ASP A 232 1.64 8.79 23.86
C ASP A 232 2.63 9.93 23.53
N ASN A 233 3.47 9.74 22.51
CA ASN A 233 4.46 10.72 22.05
C ASN A 233 4.15 11.30 20.66
N GLY A 234 2.91 11.15 20.13
CA GLY A 234 2.55 11.66 18.82
C GLY A 234 3.46 11.18 17.69
N SER A 235 3.90 9.90 17.77
CA SER A 235 4.87 9.27 16.86
C SER A 235 6.30 9.88 16.90
N MET A 236 6.57 10.77 17.84
CA MET A 236 7.82 11.51 17.95
C MET A 236 8.59 11.18 19.26
N TYR A 237 8.53 9.94 19.70
CA TYR A 237 9.38 9.46 20.81
C TYR A 237 10.87 9.69 20.50
N ASN A 238 11.29 9.43 19.27
CA ASN A 238 12.58 9.85 18.72
C ASN A 238 12.33 10.72 17.46
N THR A 239 13.40 11.25 16.88
CA THR A 239 13.33 12.03 15.63
C THR A 239 12.75 11.18 14.50
N PRO A 240 11.60 11.59 13.92
CA PRO A 240 10.98 10.87 12.83
C PRO A 240 11.65 11.19 11.47
N PRO A 241 11.34 10.48 10.39
CA PRO A 241 11.77 10.81 9.04
C PRO A 241 11.02 12.05 8.52
N THR A 242 11.44 13.24 8.95
CA THR A 242 10.73 14.51 8.77
C THR A 242 10.32 14.80 7.32
N LEU A 243 11.26 14.63 6.37
CA LEU A 243 10.98 14.85 4.95
C LEU A 243 9.94 13.85 4.40
N ALA A 244 10.02 12.58 4.80
CA ALA A 244 9.06 11.58 4.33
C ALA A 244 7.66 11.84 4.90
N TRP A 245 7.55 12.29 6.14
CA TRP A 245 6.28 12.68 6.75
C TRP A 245 5.68 13.92 6.05
N TYR A 246 6.48 14.95 5.86
CA TYR A 246 6.09 16.14 5.11
C TYR A 246 5.57 15.82 3.71
N LEU A 247 6.32 15.02 2.92
CA LEU A 247 5.90 14.61 1.57
C LEU A 247 4.61 13.78 1.58
N SER A 248 4.42 12.91 2.57
CA SER A 248 3.16 12.16 2.72
C SER A 248 2.00 13.13 3.04
N GLY A 249 2.23 14.12 3.90
CA GLY A 249 1.26 15.18 4.17
C GLY A 249 0.87 15.96 2.90
N LEU A 250 1.84 16.29 2.04
CA LEU A 250 1.56 16.92 0.74
C LEU A 250 0.74 16.00 -0.19
N VAL A 251 0.97 14.69 -0.17
CA VAL A 251 0.15 13.74 -0.92
C VAL A 251 -1.29 13.72 -0.41
N PHE A 252 -1.51 13.77 0.91
CA PHE A 252 -2.86 13.83 1.48
C PHE A 252 -3.59 15.12 1.09
N GLN A 253 -2.91 16.28 1.11
CA GLN A 253 -3.47 17.54 0.64
C GLN A 253 -3.83 17.47 -0.85
N TRP A 254 -2.91 16.96 -1.67
CA TRP A 254 -3.16 16.74 -3.10
C TRP A 254 -4.41 15.85 -3.33
N LEU A 255 -4.58 14.76 -2.57
CA LEU A 255 -5.78 13.91 -2.67
C LEU A 255 -7.06 14.66 -2.34
N LYS A 256 -7.05 15.52 -1.31
CA LYS A 256 -8.19 16.40 -0.98
C LYS A 256 -8.50 17.37 -2.12
N GLU A 257 -7.48 17.97 -2.74
CA GLU A 257 -7.62 18.86 -3.90
C GLU A 257 -8.17 18.13 -5.14
N GLN A 258 -7.92 16.81 -5.28
CA GLN A 258 -8.52 15.99 -6.33
C GLN A 258 -9.98 15.59 -6.06
N GLY A 259 -10.57 16.04 -4.97
CA GLY A 259 -11.95 15.74 -4.58
C GLY A 259 -12.09 14.55 -3.63
N GLY A 260 -11.00 14.13 -2.98
CA GLY A 260 -11.00 13.07 -1.98
C GLY A 260 -11.01 11.66 -2.58
N VAL A 261 -11.19 10.69 -1.68
CA VAL A 261 -11.05 9.27 -2.01
C VAL A 261 -12.13 8.79 -3.00
N GLU A 262 -13.36 9.33 -2.92
CA GLU A 262 -14.45 8.99 -3.85
C GLU A 262 -14.16 9.41 -5.28
N ALA A 263 -13.55 10.58 -5.47
CA ALA A 263 -13.17 11.06 -6.81
C ALA A 263 -12.00 10.23 -7.35
N ILE A 264 -11.00 9.96 -6.53
CA ILE A 264 -9.86 9.12 -6.88
C ILE A 264 -10.30 7.69 -7.23
N ALA A 265 -11.25 7.10 -6.49
CA ALA A 265 -11.77 5.77 -6.79
C ALA A 265 -12.37 5.68 -8.20
N LYS A 266 -13.11 6.71 -8.64
CA LYS A 266 -13.65 6.77 -10.01
C LYS A 266 -12.54 6.82 -11.06
N LEU A 267 -11.46 7.57 -10.81
CA LEU A 267 -10.31 7.63 -11.71
C LEU A 267 -9.57 6.27 -11.73
N ASN A 268 -9.40 5.65 -10.58
CA ASN A 268 -8.76 4.33 -10.47
C ASN A 268 -9.59 3.25 -11.18
N ASP A 269 -10.92 3.29 -11.08
CA ASP A 269 -11.80 2.37 -11.79
C ASP A 269 -11.65 2.52 -13.33
N VAL A 270 -11.61 3.74 -13.84
CA VAL A 270 -11.36 3.99 -15.27
C VAL A 270 -9.98 3.45 -15.69
N LYS A 271 -8.92 3.71 -14.92
CA LYS A 271 -7.57 3.25 -15.23
C LYS A 271 -7.46 1.73 -15.30
N GLN A 272 -7.98 1.04 -14.27
CA GLN A 272 -7.90 -0.42 -14.21
C GLN A 272 -8.72 -1.06 -15.35
N ARG A 273 -9.93 -0.58 -15.62
CA ARG A 273 -10.75 -1.10 -16.74
C ARG A 273 -10.05 -0.89 -18.07
N THR A 274 -9.54 0.30 -18.34
CA THR A 274 -8.82 0.60 -19.59
C THR A 274 -7.72 -0.42 -19.87
N LEU A 275 -6.94 -0.78 -18.85
CA LEU A 275 -5.83 -1.74 -19.01
C LEU A 275 -6.34 -3.19 -19.08
N TYR A 276 -7.24 -3.60 -18.20
CA TYR A 276 -7.75 -4.98 -18.18
C TYR A 276 -8.60 -5.31 -19.41
N ASP A 277 -9.45 -4.38 -19.87
CA ASP A 277 -10.28 -4.59 -21.07
C ASP A 277 -9.40 -4.80 -22.31
N PHE A 278 -8.27 -4.06 -22.42
CA PHE A 278 -7.31 -4.28 -23.48
C PHE A 278 -6.64 -5.66 -23.36
N ILE A 279 -6.15 -6.04 -22.18
CA ILE A 279 -5.50 -7.34 -21.94
C ILE A 279 -6.48 -8.47 -22.25
N ASP A 280 -7.73 -8.39 -21.81
CA ASP A 280 -8.74 -9.42 -22.00
C ASP A 280 -9.20 -9.59 -23.47
N ALA A 281 -9.07 -8.54 -24.27
CA ALA A 281 -9.40 -8.57 -25.71
C ALA A 281 -8.23 -8.99 -26.59
N SER A 282 -7.00 -9.04 -26.04
CA SER A 282 -5.76 -9.31 -26.78
C SER A 282 -5.56 -10.79 -27.03
N GLY A 283 -4.96 -11.12 -28.17
CA GLY A 283 -4.42 -12.46 -28.43
C GLY A 283 -3.00 -12.67 -27.94
N LEU A 284 -2.27 -11.58 -27.64
CA LEU A 284 -0.87 -11.63 -27.21
C LEU A 284 -0.71 -11.53 -25.69
N TYR A 285 -1.58 -10.77 -25.00
CA TYR A 285 -1.47 -10.55 -23.56
C TYR A 285 -2.48 -11.38 -22.78
N SER A 286 -2.12 -11.76 -21.58
CA SER A 286 -3.02 -12.48 -20.68
C SER A 286 -2.82 -12.08 -19.21
N ASN A 287 -3.91 -12.16 -18.43
CA ASN A 287 -3.89 -12.06 -16.97
C ASN A 287 -4.65 -13.26 -16.40
N PRO A 288 -4.02 -14.13 -15.60
CA PRO A 288 -4.64 -15.37 -15.11
C PRO A 288 -5.59 -15.18 -13.94
N ILE A 289 -5.62 -13.96 -13.33
CA ILE A 289 -6.38 -13.70 -12.11
C ILE A 289 -7.87 -13.69 -12.43
N ASN A 290 -8.66 -14.33 -11.55
CA ASN A 290 -10.12 -14.28 -11.60
C ASN A 290 -10.59 -12.81 -11.63
N LYS A 291 -11.47 -12.48 -12.56
CA LYS A 291 -11.88 -11.10 -12.84
C LYS A 291 -12.44 -10.36 -11.61
N SER A 292 -13.13 -11.08 -10.71
CA SER A 292 -13.66 -10.52 -9.47
C SER A 292 -12.57 -10.17 -8.44
N ASP A 293 -11.37 -10.71 -8.58
CA ASP A 293 -10.31 -10.66 -7.58
C ASP A 293 -9.09 -9.86 -8.08
N ARG A 294 -9.23 -9.15 -9.20
CA ARG A 294 -8.16 -8.36 -9.82
C ARG A 294 -7.88 -7.08 -9.08
N SER A 295 -6.60 -6.78 -8.93
CA SER A 295 -6.13 -5.55 -8.29
C SER A 295 -6.42 -4.32 -9.15
N TRP A 296 -6.94 -3.26 -8.51
CA TRP A 296 -7.08 -1.95 -9.13
C TRP A 296 -5.75 -1.20 -9.23
N MET A 297 -4.78 -1.59 -8.40
CA MET A 297 -3.51 -0.88 -8.25
C MET A 297 -2.33 -1.57 -8.95
N ASN A 298 -2.34 -2.89 -9.03
CA ASN A 298 -1.21 -3.68 -9.52
C ASN A 298 -1.69 -4.70 -10.56
N VAL A 299 -1.45 -4.41 -11.81
CA VAL A 299 -1.91 -5.20 -12.96
C VAL A 299 -0.76 -6.05 -13.50
N PRO A 300 -0.63 -7.32 -13.07
CA PRO A 300 0.31 -8.24 -13.71
C PRO A 300 -0.23 -8.70 -15.06
N PHE A 301 0.66 -8.94 -16.02
CA PHE A 301 0.29 -9.54 -17.29
C PHE A 301 1.48 -10.28 -17.93
N ARG A 302 1.19 -11.21 -18.84
CA ARG A 302 2.17 -12.03 -19.55
C ARG A 302 1.94 -11.92 -21.04
N LEU A 303 3.02 -12.08 -21.80
CA LEU A 303 2.94 -12.31 -23.23
C LEU A 303 2.77 -13.80 -23.51
N ALA A 304 2.16 -14.13 -24.65
CA ALA A 304 1.98 -15.53 -25.10
C ALA A 304 3.33 -16.23 -25.38
N ASP A 305 4.37 -15.46 -25.66
CA ASP A 305 5.75 -15.95 -25.87
C ASP A 305 6.72 -15.18 -24.98
N ASP A 306 7.30 -15.84 -23.98
CA ASP A 306 8.25 -15.25 -23.02
C ASP A 306 9.52 -14.68 -23.72
N ARG A 307 9.83 -15.10 -24.95
CA ARG A 307 10.94 -14.53 -25.75
C ARG A 307 10.71 -13.08 -26.10
N LEU A 308 9.46 -12.63 -26.11
CA LEU A 308 9.05 -11.26 -26.38
C LEU A 308 9.16 -10.32 -25.15
N ASP A 309 9.35 -10.86 -23.93
CA ASP A 309 9.44 -10.05 -22.70
C ASP A 309 10.54 -8.98 -22.78
N LYS A 310 11.75 -9.38 -23.23
CA LYS A 310 12.87 -8.43 -23.33
C LYS A 310 12.65 -7.37 -24.42
N PRO A 311 12.24 -7.72 -25.66
CA PRO A 311 11.87 -6.73 -26.67
C PRO A 311 10.77 -5.78 -26.20
N PHE A 312 9.72 -6.31 -25.56
CA PHE A 312 8.62 -5.48 -25.01
C PHE A 312 9.14 -4.46 -23.99
N LEU A 313 9.91 -4.91 -23.00
CA LEU A 313 10.45 -4.02 -21.96
C LEU A 313 11.37 -2.95 -22.55
N ALA A 314 12.25 -3.33 -23.50
CA ALA A 314 13.14 -2.37 -24.17
C ALA A 314 12.37 -1.33 -24.99
N GLY A 315 11.32 -1.74 -25.71
CA GLY A 315 10.45 -0.85 -26.47
C GLY A 315 9.63 0.10 -25.58
N ALA A 316 9.16 -0.38 -24.42
CA ALA A 316 8.50 0.40 -23.40
C ALA A 316 9.44 1.48 -22.81
N ASP A 317 10.64 1.08 -22.38
CA ASP A 317 11.65 1.99 -21.83
C ASP A 317 12.03 3.12 -22.82
N ALA A 318 12.20 2.75 -24.10
CA ALA A 318 12.49 3.73 -25.15
C ALA A 318 11.38 4.79 -25.35
N ARG A 319 10.14 4.47 -24.95
CA ARG A 319 8.98 5.37 -24.99
C ARG A 319 8.74 6.09 -23.65
N GLY A 320 9.60 5.87 -22.66
CA GLY A 320 9.46 6.43 -21.32
C GLY A 320 8.36 5.75 -20.47
N LEU A 321 7.99 4.51 -20.79
CA LEU A 321 7.10 3.66 -19.99
C LEU A 321 7.96 2.76 -19.11
N LEU A 322 8.29 3.22 -17.90
CA LEU A 322 9.35 2.66 -17.09
C LEU A 322 8.83 1.66 -16.04
N ASN A 323 9.69 0.72 -15.66
CA ASN A 323 9.48 -0.21 -14.53
C ASN A 323 8.31 -1.20 -14.71
N LEU A 324 8.05 -1.64 -15.93
CA LEU A 324 7.00 -2.61 -16.23
C LEU A 324 7.40 -4.06 -15.96
N LYS A 325 8.69 -4.36 -15.71
CA LYS A 325 9.15 -5.72 -15.45
C LYS A 325 8.47 -6.30 -14.21
N GLY A 326 7.89 -7.50 -14.34
CA GLY A 326 7.27 -8.22 -13.24
C GLY A 326 8.28 -8.63 -12.16
N HIS A 327 7.77 -9.02 -10.98
CA HIS A 327 8.62 -9.48 -9.90
C HIS A 327 9.31 -10.80 -10.26
N ARG A 328 10.57 -10.96 -9.83
CA ARG A 328 11.40 -12.14 -10.16
C ARG A 328 10.76 -13.50 -9.80
N SER A 329 9.87 -13.54 -8.83
CA SER A 329 9.17 -14.76 -8.40
C SER A 329 7.98 -15.14 -9.27
N VAL A 330 7.45 -14.20 -10.09
CA VAL A 330 6.24 -14.38 -10.91
C VAL A 330 6.56 -14.30 -12.40
N GLY A 331 7.57 -13.51 -12.77
CA GLY A 331 7.91 -13.25 -14.17
C GLY A 331 6.95 -12.26 -14.84
N GLY A 332 6.98 -12.22 -16.18
CA GLY A 332 6.15 -11.37 -17.01
C GLY A 332 6.31 -9.88 -16.73
N MET A 333 5.24 -9.13 -16.90
CA MET A 333 5.15 -7.69 -16.67
C MET A 333 4.19 -7.36 -15.54
N ARG A 334 4.33 -6.15 -14.99
CA ARG A 334 3.37 -5.58 -14.04
C ARG A 334 3.33 -4.06 -14.18
N ALA A 335 2.15 -3.53 -14.44
CA ALA A 335 1.88 -2.10 -14.35
C ALA A 335 1.29 -1.78 -12.98
N SER A 336 2.02 -1.01 -12.16
CA SER A 336 1.47 -0.45 -10.91
C SER A 336 0.91 0.93 -11.20
N ILE A 337 -0.43 1.04 -11.15
CA ILE A 337 -1.21 2.23 -11.56
C ILE A 337 -1.80 2.95 -10.35
N TYR A 338 -0.98 3.20 -9.32
CA TYR A 338 -1.38 3.91 -8.11
C TYR A 338 -2.01 5.28 -8.38
N ASN A 339 -2.49 5.94 -7.33
CA ASN A 339 -3.19 7.22 -7.45
C ASN A 339 -2.43 8.28 -8.26
N ALA A 340 -1.11 8.34 -8.11
CA ALA A 340 -0.25 9.32 -8.83
C ALA A 340 -0.01 9.00 -10.31
N VAL A 341 -0.36 7.80 -10.78
CA VAL A 341 -0.30 7.42 -12.19
C VAL A 341 -1.60 7.85 -12.84
N ASP A 342 -1.54 8.82 -13.75
CA ASP A 342 -2.72 9.36 -14.42
C ASP A 342 -3.22 8.47 -15.57
N ILE A 343 -4.42 8.77 -16.07
CA ILE A 343 -5.02 8.03 -17.19
C ILE A 343 -4.21 8.16 -18.49
N ASN A 344 -3.44 9.25 -18.68
CA ASN A 344 -2.60 9.40 -19.86
C ASN A 344 -1.45 8.40 -19.87
N ALA A 345 -0.90 8.07 -18.70
CA ALA A 345 0.11 7.01 -18.56
C ALA A 345 -0.46 5.64 -18.97
N VAL A 346 -1.67 5.32 -18.50
CA VAL A 346 -2.35 4.06 -18.83
C VAL A 346 -2.68 4.01 -20.33
N ASN A 347 -3.21 5.09 -20.90
CA ASN A 347 -3.50 5.19 -22.33
C ASN A 347 -2.22 5.05 -23.18
N ALA A 348 -1.09 5.65 -22.74
CA ALA A 348 0.19 5.51 -23.43
C ALA A 348 0.70 4.07 -23.40
N LEU A 349 0.51 3.37 -22.27
CA LEU A 349 0.86 1.95 -22.15
C LEU A 349 -0.02 1.09 -23.08
N VAL A 350 -1.32 1.27 -23.08
CA VAL A 350 -2.25 0.53 -23.95
C VAL A 350 -1.97 0.79 -25.42
N ALA A 351 -1.66 2.03 -25.80
CA ALA A 351 -1.29 2.37 -27.18
C ALA A 351 0.00 1.63 -27.61
N TYR A 352 1.01 1.59 -26.72
CA TYR A 352 2.23 0.83 -26.98
C TYR A 352 1.95 -0.69 -27.06
N MET A 353 1.15 -1.22 -26.16
CA MET A 353 0.77 -2.65 -26.19
C MET A 353 0.07 -3.02 -27.50
N ALA A 354 -0.85 -2.17 -27.99
CA ALA A 354 -1.53 -2.39 -29.26
C ALA A 354 -0.59 -2.33 -30.48
N GLU A 355 0.38 -1.41 -30.47
CA GLU A 355 1.42 -1.33 -31.50
C GLU A 355 2.30 -2.59 -31.50
N PHE A 356 2.77 -3.01 -30.32
CA PHE A 356 3.63 -4.19 -30.15
C PHE A 356 2.89 -5.48 -30.55
N GLU A 357 1.60 -5.62 -30.25
CA GLU A 357 0.77 -6.75 -30.67
C GLU A 357 0.63 -6.84 -32.19
N LYS A 358 0.47 -5.71 -32.91
CA LYS A 358 0.42 -5.71 -34.38
C LYS A 358 1.72 -6.18 -35.03
N GLU A 359 2.85 -6.01 -34.34
CA GLU A 359 4.17 -6.39 -34.87
C GLU A 359 4.55 -7.84 -34.53
N HIS A 360 3.97 -8.42 -33.49
CA HIS A 360 4.41 -9.69 -32.91
C HIS A 360 3.28 -10.70 -32.61
N GLY A 361 2.01 -10.29 -32.73
CA GLY A 361 0.80 -11.10 -32.50
C GLY A 361 0.29 -11.91 -33.67
#